data_05c6b8f5c4e9428d6be5fb4378eb6b64
#
_entry.id   05c6b8f5c4e9428d6be5fb4378eb6b64
#
_cell.length_a   1.000
_cell.length_b   1.000
_cell.length_c   1.000
_cell.angle_alpha   90.00
_cell.angle_beta   90.00
_cell.angle_gamma   90.00
#
_symmetry.space_group_name_H-M   'P 1'
#
loop_
_entity.id
_entity.type
_entity.pdbx_description
1 polymer ?
#
loop_
_entity_poly.entity_id
_entity_poly.type
_entity_poly.pdbx_seq_one_letter_code
_entity_poly.pdbx_strand_id
1 'polypeptide(L)'
;MLQKFDDRNRDLIVNINGQLIHRDKAGISPFDSAVQGGDAVWEGLRLYDGRIFKLHEHLDRLERSARALSFAEIPPREKIIEEIKRTLAANKMRDAVHIRLTVTRGVKITSGMDPRLNQSGATLIVLAEHKAPVYAKTGLNLITSKIRRPPPEVLDARIHHANLLNSILAKIEANNAGADDALMLDTRGFVAETNATHIFIVRDGNLATSRVVACPEGMTDRKSVV
;
A
#
# COMPACT_ATOMS: atom_id res chain seq x y z
N MET A 1 0.17 6.05 17.18
CA MET A 1 -0.74 5.16 17.98
C MET A 1 -0.68 3.74 17.43
N LEU A 2 -0.56 2.71 18.30
CA LEU A 2 -0.59 1.30 17.88
C LEU A 2 -2.04 0.89 17.58
N GLN A 3 -2.28 0.30 16.39
CA GLN A 3 -3.60 -0.23 16.04
C GLN A 3 -3.91 -1.46 16.89
N LYS A 4 -5.15 -1.54 17.38
CA LYS A 4 -5.64 -2.71 18.12
C LYS A 4 -6.18 -3.75 17.16
N PHE A 5 -6.04 -5.01 17.53
CA PHE A 5 -6.69 -6.11 16.81
C PHE A 5 -8.22 -5.96 16.93
N ASP A 6 -8.91 -6.17 15.82
CA ASP A 6 -10.37 -6.21 15.78
C ASP A 6 -10.80 -7.69 15.79
N ASP A 7 -11.60 -8.10 16.79
CA ASP A 7 -12.01 -9.51 16.96
C ASP A 7 -12.81 -10.07 15.78
N ARG A 8 -13.43 -9.21 14.98
CA ARG A 8 -14.09 -9.62 13.73
C ARG A 8 -13.10 -10.19 12.69
N ASN A 9 -11.81 -9.91 12.86
CA ASN A 9 -10.76 -10.41 11.98
C ASN A 9 -10.16 -11.77 12.45
N ARG A 10 -10.73 -12.42 13.45
CA ARG A 10 -10.18 -13.68 13.99
C ARG A 10 -10.16 -14.80 12.95
N ASP A 11 -11.24 -14.94 12.21
CA ASP A 11 -11.43 -16.02 11.24
C ASP A 11 -11.43 -15.52 9.79
N LEU A 12 -10.52 -14.56 9.49
CA LEU A 12 -10.41 -13.98 8.15
C LEU A 12 -10.05 -15.02 7.09
N ILE A 13 -10.70 -14.90 5.96
CA ILE A 13 -10.33 -15.58 4.72
C ILE A 13 -9.50 -14.61 3.86
N VAL A 14 -8.28 -15.00 3.54
CA VAL A 14 -7.37 -14.33 2.63
C VAL A 14 -7.49 -14.98 1.26
N ASN A 15 -7.37 -14.20 0.19
CA ASN A 15 -7.35 -14.72 -1.16
C ASN A 15 -5.92 -14.62 -1.73
N ILE A 16 -5.37 -15.74 -2.15
CA ILE A 16 -4.07 -15.82 -2.83
C ILE A 16 -4.28 -16.56 -4.14
N ASN A 17 -4.12 -15.88 -5.26
CA ASN A 17 -4.33 -16.43 -6.62
C ASN A 17 -5.69 -17.12 -6.80
N GLY A 18 -6.77 -16.55 -6.22
CA GLY A 18 -8.12 -17.10 -6.29
C GLY A 18 -8.42 -18.21 -5.26
N GLN A 19 -7.43 -18.63 -4.48
CA GLN A 19 -7.63 -19.57 -3.38
C GLN A 19 -8.04 -18.82 -2.10
N LEU A 20 -9.19 -19.16 -1.56
CA LEU A 20 -9.71 -18.62 -0.32
C LEU A 20 -9.20 -19.46 0.85
N ILE A 21 -8.33 -18.90 1.67
CA ILE A 21 -7.56 -19.62 2.70
C ILE A 21 -7.73 -18.90 4.03
N HIS A 22 -7.98 -19.66 5.10
CA HIS A 22 -8.01 -19.09 6.46
C HIS A 22 -6.67 -18.43 6.80
N ARG A 23 -6.71 -17.26 7.47
CA ARG A 23 -5.55 -16.42 7.75
C ARG A 23 -4.37 -17.18 8.38
N ASP A 24 -4.66 -18.10 9.29
CA ASP A 24 -3.62 -18.86 10.00
C ASP A 24 -2.95 -19.95 9.15
N LYS A 25 -3.52 -20.24 7.98
CA LYS A 25 -2.98 -21.20 6.99
C LYS A 25 -2.49 -20.52 5.72
N ALA A 26 -2.75 -19.21 5.58
CA ALA A 26 -2.31 -18.45 4.42
C ALA A 26 -0.79 -18.26 4.45
N GLY A 27 -0.13 -18.48 3.31
CA GLY A 27 1.30 -18.33 3.19
C GLY A 27 1.72 -17.94 1.77
N ILE A 28 2.84 -17.27 1.70
CA ILE A 28 3.50 -16.93 0.43
C ILE A 28 4.82 -17.71 0.35
N SER A 29 5.13 -18.21 -0.83
CA SER A 29 6.36 -18.96 -1.09
C SER A 29 7.59 -18.12 -0.68
N PRO A 30 8.61 -18.73 -0.02
CA PRO A 30 9.91 -18.08 0.19
C PRO A 30 10.62 -17.69 -1.13
N PHE A 31 10.23 -18.28 -2.25
CA PHE A 31 10.74 -17.94 -3.57
C PHE A 31 9.93 -16.81 -4.25
N ASP A 32 8.86 -16.29 -3.63
CA ASP A 32 8.15 -15.14 -4.19
C ASP A 32 9.03 -13.88 -4.14
N SER A 33 8.98 -13.11 -5.22
CA SER A 33 9.78 -11.90 -5.39
C SER A 33 9.52 -10.85 -4.32
N ALA A 34 8.30 -10.78 -3.78
CA ALA A 34 7.98 -9.88 -2.68
C ALA A 34 8.70 -10.27 -1.40
N VAL A 35 8.83 -11.58 -1.11
CA VAL A 35 9.53 -12.08 0.07
C VAL A 35 11.04 -11.87 -0.06
N GLN A 36 11.59 -12.11 -1.25
CA GLN A 36 13.04 -12.02 -1.47
C GLN A 36 13.56 -10.59 -1.64
N GLY A 37 12.78 -9.67 -2.19
CA GLY A 37 13.28 -8.34 -2.55
C GLY A 37 12.26 -7.20 -2.45
N GLY A 38 11.04 -7.45 -1.95
CA GLY A 38 9.99 -6.43 -1.94
C GLY A 38 9.48 -6.07 -3.35
N ASP A 39 9.75 -6.94 -4.35
CA ASP A 39 9.40 -6.71 -5.75
C ASP A 39 7.91 -7.02 -5.97
N ALA A 40 7.11 -6.04 -5.57
CA ALA A 40 5.66 -6.06 -5.63
C ALA A 40 5.10 -4.64 -5.69
N VAL A 41 3.88 -4.52 -6.17
CA VAL A 41 3.06 -3.30 -6.12
C VAL A 41 1.80 -3.56 -5.31
N TRP A 42 1.22 -2.50 -4.73
CA TRP A 42 0.06 -2.68 -3.88
C TRP A 42 -0.87 -1.46 -3.87
N GLU A 43 -2.09 -1.68 -3.42
CA GLU A 43 -3.07 -0.62 -3.16
C GLU A 43 -3.76 -0.83 -1.81
N GLY A 44 -4.06 0.27 -1.14
CA GLY A 44 -4.89 0.31 0.05
C GLY A 44 -6.27 0.86 -0.31
N LEU A 45 -7.30 0.01 -0.31
CA LEU A 45 -8.66 0.37 -0.67
C LEU A 45 -9.54 0.43 0.59
N ARG A 46 -10.59 1.23 0.52
CA ARG A 46 -11.60 1.30 1.59
C ARG A 46 -12.96 0.93 1.04
N LEU A 47 -13.66 0.04 1.77
CA LEU A 47 -15.04 -0.31 1.51
C LEU A 47 -15.93 0.46 2.50
N TYR A 48 -16.90 1.18 1.97
CA TYR A 48 -17.92 1.92 2.72
C TYR A 48 -19.29 1.57 2.16
N ASP A 49 -20.17 1.03 2.96
CA ASP A 49 -21.54 0.66 2.62
C ASP A 49 -21.67 -0.07 1.27
N GLY A 50 -20.87 -1.13 1.10
CA GLY A 50 -20.87 -1.97 -0.09
C GLY A 50 -20.17 -1.37 -1.32
N ARG A 51 -19.57 -0.16 -1.20
CA ARG A 51 -18.87 0.51 -2.29
C ARG A 51 -17.39 0.69 -1.98
N ILE A 52 -16.53 0.27 -2.89
CA ILE A 52 -15.09 0.52 -2.78
C ILE A 52 -14.80 1.91 -3.33
N PHE A 53 -14.23 2.76 -2.46
CA PHE A 53 -13.91 4.13 -2.84
C PHE A 53 -12.82 4.17 -3.92
N LYS A 54 -13.11 4.82 -5.03
CA LYS A 54 -12.18 5.04 -6.16
C LYS A 54 -11.48 3.77 -6.67
N LEU A 55 -12.21 2.67 -6.75
CA LEU A 55 -11.65 1.37 -7.15
C LEU A 55 -10.88 1.45 -8.48
N HIS A 56 -11.47 2.07 -9.51
CA HIS A 56 -10.87 2.13 -10.84
C HIS A 56 -9.58 2.96 -10.85
N GLU A 57 -9.56 4.09 -10.17
CA GLU A 57 -8.38 4.95 -10.06
C GLU A 57 -7.24 4.26 -9.29
N HIS A 58 -7.56 3.48 -8.26
CA HIS A 58 -6.59 2.64 -7.57
C HIS A 58 -6.03 1.55 -8.50
N LEU A 59 -6.87 0.89 -9.30
CA LEU A 59 -6.40 -0.10 -10.26
C LEU A 59 -5.57 0.53 -11.38
N ASP A 60 -5.89 1.74 -11.83
CA ASP A 60 -5.06 2.50 -12.77
C ASP A 60 -3.65 2.75 -12.20
N ARG A 61 -3.55 3.11 -10.90
CA ARG A 61 -2.25 3.32 -10.26
C ARG A 61 -1.50 2.01 -10.05
N LEU A 62 -2.19 0.93 -9.68
CA LEU A 62 -1.60 -0.41 -9.56
C LEU A 62 -0.96 -0.85 -10.89
N GLU A 63 -1.70 -0.72 -11.99
CA GLU A 63 -1.22 -1.07 -13.34
C GLU A 63 -0.03 -0.20 -13.77
N ARG A 64 -0.09 1.13 -13.55
CA ARG A 64 1.04 2.02 -13.84
C ARG A 64 2.28 1.64 -13.03
N SER A 65 2.11 1.32 -11.74
CA SER A 65 3.20 0.90 -10.88
C SER A 65 3.83 -0.42 -11.33
N ALA A 66 3.01 -1.40 -11.70
CA ALA A 66 3.50 -2.69 -12.22
C ALA A 66 4.25 -2.52 -13.54
N ARG A 67 3.73 -1.69 -14.45
CA ARG A 67 4.42 -1.37 -15.72
C ARG A 67 5.74 -0.64 -15.49
N ALA A 68 5.80 0.28 -14.54
CA ALA A 68 7.03 1.00 -14.21
C ALA A 68 8.12 0.07 -13.65
N LEU A 69 7.73 -1.04 -13.00
CA LEU A 69 8.63 -2.12 -12.58
C LEU A 69 8.82 -3.20 -13.68
N SER A 70 8.31 -2.97 -14.89
CA SER A 70 8.42 -3.91 -16.01
C SER A 70 7.90 -5.31 -15.68
N PHE A 71 6.73 -5.41 -15.01
CA PHE A 71 6.06 -6.70 -14.85
C PHE A 71 5.63 -7.21 -16.22
N ALA A 72 5.99 -8.45 -16.56
CA ALA A 72 5.65 -9.05 -17.86
C ALA A 72 4.14 -9.25 -17.99
N GLU A 73 3.50 -9.72 -16.92
CA GLU A 73 2.07 -9.95 -16.85
C GLU A 73 1.53 -9.54 -15.49
N ILE A 74 0.35 -8.96 -15.49
CA ILE A 74 -0.46 -8.69 -14.30
C ILE A 74 -1.85 -9.30 -14.53
N PRO A 75 -2.54 -9.74 -13.47
CA PRO A 75 -3.90 -10.25 -13.62
C PRO A 75 -4.80 -9.19 -14.27
N PRO A 76 -5.69 -9.58 -15.20
CA PRO A 76 -6.66 -8.67 -15.80
C PRO A 76 -7.48 -7.95 -14.72
N ARG A 77 -7.86 -6.70 -14.99
CA ARG A 77 -8.62 -5.84 -14.07
C ARG A 77 -9.91 -6.51 -13.59
N GLU A 78 -10.63 -7.14 -14.49
CA GLU A 78 -11.88 -7.85 -14.20
C GLU A 78 -11.63 -9.00 -13.21
N LYS A 79 -10.51 -9.71 -13.37
CA LYS A 79 -10.11 -10.78 -12.46
C LYS A 79 -9.75 -10.25 -11.09
N ILE A 80 -9.04 -9.14 -11.01
CA ILE A 80 -8.73 -8.48 -9.72
C ILE A 80 -10.02 -8.07 -9.01
N ILE A 81 -10.96 -7.45 -9.72
CA ILE A 81 -12.26 -7.03 -9.18
C ILE A 81 -13.07 -8.25 -8.70
N GLU A 82 -13.09 -9.32 -9.48
CA GLU A 82 -13.75 -10.58 -9.11
C GLU A 82 -13.17 -11.12 -7.79
N GLU A 83 -11.85 -11.22 -7.68
CA GLU A 83 -11.19 -11.77 -6.49
C GLU A 83 -11.39 -10.89 -5.25
N ILE A 84 -11.43 -9.56 -5.41
CA ILE A 84 -11.83 -8.65 -4.33
C ILE A 84 -13.25 -8.96 -3.86
N LYS A 85 -14.21 -9.06 -4.78
CA LYS A 85 -15.61 -9.36 -4.45
C LYS A 85 -15.76 -10.72 -3.77
N ARG A 86 -15.06 -11.75 -4.27
CA ARG A 86 -15.06 -13.10 -3.68
C ARG A 86 -14.53 -13.08 -2.25
N THR A 87 -13.45 -12.33 -2.01
CA THR A 87 -12.84 -12.18 -0.68
C THR A 87 -13.77 -11.48 0.28
N LEU A 88 -14.42 -10.39 -0.14
CA LEU A 88 -15.40 -9.66 0.67
C LEU A 88 -16.62 -10.55 1.01
N ALA A 89 -17.12 -11.31 0.04
CA ALA A 89 -18.23 -12.22 0.22
C ALA A 89 -17.90 -13.36 1.20
N ALA A 90 -16.72 -13.98 1.06
CA ALA A 90 -16.27 -15.04 1.96
C ALA A 90 -16.16 -14.57 3.43
N ASN A 91 -15.82 -13.30 3.64
CA ASN A 91 -15.73 -12.68 4.96
C ASN A 91 -17.04 -11.99 5.41
N LYS A 92 -18.10 -12.02 4.61
CA LYS A 92 -19.37 -11.30 4.86
C LYS A 92 -19.18 -9.81 5.13
N MET A 93 -18.20 -9.19 4.47
CA MET A 93 -17.83 -7.79 4.68
C MET A 93 -18.62 -6.84 3.78
N ARG A 94 -19.14 -5.76 4.36
CA ARG A 94 -19.92 -4.75 3.64
C ARG A 94 -19.49 -3.32 3.94
N ASP A 95 -18.96 -3.04 5.13
CA ASP A 95 -18.62 -1.69 5.55
C ASP A 95 -17.42 -1.66 6.50
N ALA A 96 -16.79 -0.49 6.63
CA ALA A 96 -15.65 -0.23 7.51
C ALA A 96 -14.46 -1.19 7.28
N VAL A 97 -14.21 -1.58 6.03
CA VAL A 97 -13.17 -2.53 5.65
C VAL A 97 -12.01 -1.81 4.95
N HIS A 98 -10.81 -2.19 5.33
CA HIS A 98 -9.59 -1.91 4.59
C HIS A 98 -9.21 -3.13 3.76
N ILE A 99 -8.91 -2.92 2.48
CA ILE A 99 -8.46 -3.99 1.58
C ILE A 99 -7.01 -3.68 1.19
N ARG A 100 -6.10 -4.57 1.55
CA ARG A 100 -4.74 -4.60 1.02
C ARG A 100 -4.72 -5.48 -0.22
N LEU A 101 -4.62 -4.86 -1.37
CA LEU A 101 -4.46 -5.51 -2.66
C LEU A 101 -2.97 -5.51 -3.02
N THR A 102 -2.36 -6.65 -3.24
CA THR A 102 -0.94 -6.75 -3.59
C THR A 102 -0.77 -7.64 -4.82
N VAL A 103 0.06 -7.19 -5.75
CA VAL A 103 0.50 -7.97 -6.91
C VAL A 103 2.02 -8.06 -6.84
N THR A 104 2.54 -9.27 -6.67
CA THR A 104 3.99 -9.53 -6.71
C THR A 104 4.40 -9.89 -8.14
N ARG A 105 5.68 -9.83 -8.45
CA ARG A 105 6.17 -10.38 -9.74
C ARG A 105 5.99 -11.90 -9.84
N GLY A 106 5.73 -12.58 -8.73
CA GLY A 106 5.47 -14.02 -8.65
C GLY A 106 6.63 -14.84 -8.09
N VAL A 107 6.46 -16.14 -8.16
CA VAL A 107 7.40 -17.12 -7.64
C VAL A 107 8.56 -17.33 -8.63
N LYS A 108 9.78 -17.32 -8.12
CA LYS A 108 11.01 -17.61 -8.87
C LYS A 108 11.29 -19.11 -8.89
N ILE A 109 11.89 -19.59 -9.97
CA ILE A 109 12.37 -20.99 -10.08
C ILE A 109 13.54 -21.30 -9.15
N THR A 110 14.30 -20.27 -8.76
CA THR A 110 15.40 -20.32 -7.78
C THR A 110 15.63 -18.94 -7.19
N SER A 111 16.34 -18.82 -6.06
CA SER A 111 16.67 -17.51 -5.48
C SER A 111 17.60 -16.70 -6.39
N GLY A 112 17.42 -15.39 -6.39
CA GLY A 112 18.24 -14.46 -7.18
C GLY A 112 17.49 -13.16 -7.46
N MET A 113 18.20 -12.14 -7.96
CA MET A 113 17.62 -10.82 -8.22
C MET A 113 17.18 -10.64 -9.69
N ASP A 114 17.47 -11.59 -10.58
CA ASP A 114 17.06 -11.50 -11.98
C ASP A 114 15.56 -11.76 -12.13
N PRO A 115 14.77 -10.79 -12.67
CA PRO A 115 13.34 -10.95 -12.86
C PRO A 115 12.96 -12.04 -13.89
N ARG A 116 13.91 -12.47 -14.74
CA ARG A 116 13.69 -13.60 -15.67
C ARG A 116 13.53 -14.94 -14.98
N LEU A 117 13.88 -15.03 -13.69
CA LEU A 117 13.62 -16.21 -12.86
C LEU A 117 12.12 -16.39 -12.54
N ASN A 118 11.29 -15.35 -12.71
CA ASN A 118 9.86 -15.41 -12.53
C ASN A 118 9.17 -15.95 -13.78
N GLN A 119 8.79 -17.22 -13.76
CA GLN A 119 8.22 -17.93 -14.92
C GLN A 119 6.78 -18.41 -14.69
N SER A 120 6.20 -18.15 -13.50
CA SER A 120 4.88 -18.67 -13.10
C SER A 120 3.77 -17.58 -13.12
N GLY A 121 4.08 -16.40 -13.66
CA GLY A 121 3.17 -15.25 -13.61
C GLY A 121 3.12 -14.57 -12.24
N ALA A 122 2.35 -13.49 -12.14
CA ALA A 122 2.23 -12.68 -10.94
C ALA A 122 1.43 -13.40 -9.84
N THR A 123 1.75 -13.13 -8.57
CA THR A 123 0.92 -13.55 -7.44
C THR A 123 -0.02 -12.42 -7.03
N LEU A 124 -1.33 -12.68 -7.05
CA LEU A 124 -2.37 -11.76 -6.58
C LEU A 124 -2.73 -12.11 -5.13
N ILE A 125 -2.69 -11.12 -4.25
CA ILE A 125 -3.07 -11.26 -2.83
C ILE A 125 -4.13 -10.22 -2.50
N VAL A 126 -5.27 -10.66 -1.97
CA VAL A 126 -6.34 -9.80 -1.44
C VAL A 126 -6.53 -10.11 0.03
N LEU A 127 -6.16 -9.16 0.88
CA LEU A 127 -6.41 -9.20 2.32
C LEU A 127 -7.44 -8.11 2.65
N ALA A 128 -8.60 -8.51 3.14
CA ALA A 128 -9.64 -7.61 3.62
C ALA A 128 -9.75 -7.71 5.16
N GLU A 129 -9.75 -6.57 5.84
CA GLU A 129 -9.80 -6.48 7.30
C GLU A 129 -10.83 -5.43 7.75
N HIS A 130 -11.57 -5.72 8.81
CA HIS A 130 -12.22 -4.67 9.58
C HIS A 130 -11.14 -3.82 10.25
N LYS A 131 -11.05 -2.56 9.89
CA LYS A 131 -9.97 -1.69 10.35
C LYS A 131 -10.45 -0.25 10.45
N ALA A 132 -10.41 0.29 11.67
CA ALA A 132 -10.68 1.70 11.91
C ALA A 132 -9.67 2.61 11.18
N PRO A 133 -10.00 3.89 10.95
CA PRO A 133 -8.99 4.86 10.53
C PRO A 133 -7.79 4.86 11.48
N VAL A 134 -6.59 5.00 10.91
CA VAL A 134 -5.32 4.91 11.68
C VAL A 134 -5.19 6.04 12.69
N TYR A 135 -5.68 7.22 12.33
CA TYR A 135 -5.49 8.44 13.11
C TYR A 135 -6.74 8.85 13.87
N ALA A 136 -6.53 9.25 15.12
CA ALA A 136 -7.57 9.85 15.93
C ALA A 136 -7.91 11.27 15.42
N LYS A 137 -9.14 11.71 15.66
CA LYS A 137 -9.59 13.08 15.30
C LYS A 137 -9.00 14.17 16.21
N THR A 138 -8.25 13.79 17.24
CA THR A 138 -7.68 14.69 18.26
C THR A 138 -6.37 15.35 17.86
N GLY A 139 -5.87 15.06 16.66
CA GLY A 139 -4.57 15.53 16.19
C GLY A 139 -3.46 14.50 16.39
N LEU A 140 -2.27 14.80 15.85
CA LEU A 140 -1.09 13.93 15.85
C LEU A 140 0.16 14.75 16.23
N ASN A 141 1.06 14.13 16.99
CA ASN A 141 2.41 14.63 17.19
C ASN A 141 3.32 14.05 16.11
N LEU A 142 3.93 14.92 15.32
CA LEU A 142 4.84 14.54 14.26
C LEU A 142 6.27 14.99 14.61
N ILE A 143 7.26 14.16 14.26
CA ILE A 143 8.64 14.60 14.13
C ILE A 143 8.99 14.79 12.65
N THR A 144 10.00 15.61 12.38
CA THR A 144 10.65 15.59 11.06
C THR A 144 11.74 14.54 11.07
N SER A 145 11.57 13.50 10.27
CA SER A 145 12.53 12.38 10.16
C SER A 145 13.86 12.84 9.57
N LYS A 146 14.95 12.24 10.05
CA LYS A 146 16.27 12.32 9.38
C LYS A 146 16.34 11.48 8.12
N ILE A 147 15.49 10.45 8.04
CA ILE A 147 15.38 9.58 6.85
C ILE A 147 14.72 10.37 5.73
N ARG A 148 15.38 10.43 4.58
CA ARG A 148 14.88 11.14 3.40
C ARG A 148 14.16 10.19 2.46
N ARG A 149 13.15 10.70 1.77
CA ARG A 149 12.51 9.95 0.68
C ARG A 149 13.50 9.83 -0.49
N PRO A 150 13.63 8.65 -1.09
CA PRO A 150 14.56 8.47 -2.20
C PRO A 150 14.10 9.28 -3.43
N PRO A 151 15.03 9.86 -4.18
CA PRO A 151 14.72 10.48 -5.45
C PRO A 151 14.50 9.39 -6.53
N PRO A 152 13.84 9.74 -7.66
CA PRO A 152 13.50 8.78 -8.71
C PRO A 152 14.71 7.97 -9.26
N GLU A 153 15.91 8.54 -9.22
CA GLU A 153 17.14 7.91 -9.69
C GLU A 153 17.64 6.77 -8.78
N VAL A 154 17.13 6.70 -7.54
CA VAL A 154 17.50 5.65 -6.56
C VAL A 154 16.40 4.60 -6.49
N LEU A 155 15.19 5.02 -6.12
CA LEU A 155 13.99 4.19 -6.10
C LEU A 155 12.80 5.13 -6.23
N ASP A 156 12.15 5.13 -7.39
CA ASP A 156 11.09 6.07 -7.69
C ASP A 156 9.89 5.90 -6.74
N ALA A 157 9.79 6.81 -5.77
CA ALA A 157 8.72 6.81 -4.78
C ALA A 157 7.32 7.08 -5.36
N ARG A 158 7.22 7.49 -6.63
CA ARG A 158 5.92 7.62 -7.34
C ARG A 158 5.32 6.26 -7.68
N ILE A 159 6.15 5.22 -7.78
CA ILE A 159 5.71 3.82 -7.93
C ILE A 159 5.17 3.36 -6.58
N HIS A 160 3.93 2.89 -6.56
CA HIS A 160 3.32 2.39 -5.32
C HIS A 160 3.76 0.95 -5.03
N HIS A 161 5.09 0.77 -4.81
CA HIS A 161 5.77 -0.50 -4.60
C HIS A 161 5.71 -0.97 -3.14
N ALA A 162 6.00 -2.25 -2.91
CA ALA A 162 5.99 -2.88 -1.59
C ALA A 162 7.33 -2.76 -0.84
N ASN A 163 8.37 -2.16 -1.43
CA ASN A 163 9.62 -1.88 -0.73
C ASN A 163 9.45 -0.66 0.19
N LEU A 164 8.94 -0.89 1.39
CA LEU A 164 8.54 0.16 2.34
C LEU A 164 9.57 0.38 3.47
N LEU A 165 10.78 -0.19 3.38
CA LEU A 165 11.80 -0.03 4.43
C LEU A 165 12.10 1.43 4.74
N ASN A 166 12.20 2.28 3.73
CA ASN A 166 12.41 3.72 3.92
C ASN A 166 11.35 4.36 4.83
N SER A 167 10.07 4.04 4.61
CA SER A 167 8.94 4.50 5.43
C SER A 167 8.93 3.87 6.83
N ILE A 168 9.29 2.59 6.94
CA ILE A 168 9.38 1.86 8.21
C ILE A 168 10.48 2.44 9.09
N LEU A 169 11.65 2.77 8.53
CA LEU A 169 12.75 3.40 9.28
C LEU A 169 12.34 4.76 9.85
N ALA A 170 11.63 5.58 9.05
CA ALA A 170 11.08 6.85 9.54
C ALA A 170 10.05 6.64 10.66
N LYS A 171 9.21 5.61 10.57
CA LYS A 171 8.26 5.24 11.63
C LYS A 171 8.96 4.79 12.92
N ILE A 172 10.03 4.02 12.80
CA ILE A 172 10.86 3.61 13.95
C ILE A 172 11.44 4.85 14.64
N GLU A 173 11.94 5.83 13.87
CA GLU A 173 12.46 7.09 14.42
C GLU A 173 11.36 7.84 15.20
N ALA A 174 10.15 7.95 14.64
CA ALA A 174 9.00 8.55 15.31
C ALA A 174 8.65 7.82 16.62
N ASN A 175 8.60 6.49 16.59
CA ASN A 175 8.29 5.68 17.78
C ASN A 175 9.34 5.90 18.89
N ASN A 176 10.63 5.94 18.53
CA ASN A 176 11.71 6.18 19.49
C ASN A 176 11.66 7.59 20.12
N ALA A 177 11.09 8.55 19.38
CA ALA A 177 10.87 9.92 19.86
C ALA A 177 9.53 10.11 20.60
N GLY A 178 8.72 9.05 20.77
CA GLY A 178 7.39 9.14 21.38
C GLY A 178 6.35 9.87 20.52
N ALA A 179 6.60 10.04 19.22
CA ALA A 179 5.70 10.69 18.29
C ALA A 179 4.74 9.70 17.62
N ASP A 180 3.61 10.21 17.10
CA ASP A 180 2.62 9.40 16.43
C ASP A 180 3.06 8.99 15.02
N ASP A 181 3.76 9.90 14.29
CA ASP A 181 4.24 9.64 12.94
C ASP A 181 5.43 10.53 12.58
N ALA A 182 6.03 10.31 11.41
CA ALA A 182 7.17 11.04 10.91
C ALA A 182 6.85 11.79 9.62
N LEU A 183 7.12 13.09 9.60
CA LEU A 183 7.17 13.88 8.39
C LEU A 183 8.50 13.60 7.68
N MET A 184 8.44 13.22 6.41
CA MET A 184 9.60 12.91 5.60
C MET A 184 9.84 14.02 4.56
N LEU A 185 11.10 14.39 4.41
CA LEU A 185 11.55 15.33 3.39
C LEU A 185 12.19 14.58 2.22
N ASP A 186 12.20 15.19 1.05
CA ASP A 186 13.02 14.73 -0.06
C ASP A 186 14.52 15.05 0.17
N THR A 187 15.40 14.63 -0.72
CA THR A 187 16.84 14.86 -0.61
C THR A 187 17.24 16.32 -0.76
N ARG A 188 16.35 17.19 -1.22
CA ARG A 188 16.53 18.64 -1.34
C ARG A 188 16.00 19.40 -0.12
N GLY A 189 15.37 18.71 0.83
CA GLY A 189 14.80 19.30 2.03
C GLY A 189 13.34 19.77 1.92
N PHE A 190 12.66 19.51 0.81
CA PHE A 190 11.24 19.81 0.67
C PHE A 190 10.38 18.72 1.30
N VAL A 191 9.24 19.12 1.85
CA VAL A 191 8.24 18.18 2.38
C VAL A 191 7.75 17.26 1.27
N ALA A 192 7.87 15.95 1.50
CA ALA A 192 7.35 14.93 0.59
C ALA A 192 5.97 14.42 1.07
N GLU A 193 5.95 13.69 2.17
CA GLU A 193 4.74 13.14 2.80
C GLU A 193 5.06 12.70 4.24
N THR A 194 4.13 12.08 4.96
CA THR A 194 4.51 11.33 6.18
C THR A 194 5.09 9.96 5.81
N ASN A 195 5.43 9.15 6.80
CA ASN A 195 5.88 7.77 6.54
C ASN A 195 4.80 6.86 5.92
N ALA A 196 3.51 7.25 5.97
CA ALA A 196 2.41 6.40 5.49
C ALA A 196 1.26 7.16 4.81
N THR A 197 1.20 8.50 4.90
CA THR A 197 0.07 9.31 4.40
C THR A 197 0.54 10.63 3.82
N HIS A 198 -0.25 11.18 2.90
CA HIS A 198 -0.04 12.52 2.38
C HIS A 198 -0.31 13.57 3.44
N ILE A 199 0.32 14.74 3.26
CA ILE A 199 0.13 15.91 4.12
C ILE A 199 -0.45 17.06 3.30
N PHE A 200 -1.37 17.78 3.92
CA PHE A 200 -1.96 19.01 3.41
C PHE A 200 -1.80 20.12 4.43
N ILE A 201 -1.60 21.32 3.96
CA ILE A 201 -1.60 22.52 4.79
C ILE A 201 -2.68 23.49 4.30
N VAL A 202 -3.30 24.20 5.24
CA VAL A 202 -4.18 25.32 4.93
C VAL A 202 -3.50 26.58 5.44
N ARG A 203 -3.25 27.54 4.56
CA ARG A 203 -2.66 28.83 4.89
C ARG A 203 -3.45 29.93 4.18
N ASP A 204 -3.95 30.89 4.93
CA ASP A 204 -4.72 32.03 4.42
C ASP A 204 -5.88 31.59 3.51
N GLY A 205 -6.60 30.51 3.90
CA GLY A 205 -7.69 29.92 3.14
C GLY A 205 -7.26 29.06 1.93
N ASN A 206 -5.98 28.99 1.61
CA ASN A 206 -5.47 28.20 0.49
C ASN A 206 -5.01 26.81 0.95
N LEU A 207 -5.48 25.76 0.28
CA LEU A 207 -5.04 24.40 0.48
C LEU A 207 -3.79 24.12 -0.37
N ALA A 208 -2.76 23.56 0.24
CA ALA A 208 -1.55 23.15 -0.45
C ALA A 208 -1.10 21.76 -0.01
N THR A 209 -0.46 21.02 -0.91
CA THR A 209 0.18 19.74 -0.65
C THR A 209 1.52 19.65 -1.38
N SER A 210 2.31 18.64 -1.05
CA SER A 210 3.61 18.41 -1.70
C SER A 210 3.46 18.03 -3.17
N ARG A 211 4.44 18.40 -4.00
CA ARG A 211 4.51 17.93 -5.38
C ARG A 211 4.81 16.43 -5.42
N VAL A 212 4.25 15.73 -6.40
CA VAL A 212 4.49 14.30 -6.65
C VAL A 212 5.89 14.09 -7.26
N VAL A 213 6.92 14.24 -6.42
CA VAL A 213 8.34 14.03 -6.81
C VAL A 213 8.92 12.85 -6.04
N ALA A 214 8.75 12.85 -4.71
CA ALA A 214 9.28 11.83 -3.82
C ALA A 214 8.16 11.14 -3.00
N CYS A 215 6.97 11.07 -3.54
CA CYS A 215 5.81 10.39 -2.99
C CYS A 215 4.90 9.88 -4.12
N PRO A 216 4.05 8.87 -3.89
CA PRO A 216 3.08 8.44 -4.88
C PRO A 216 2.01 9.52 -5.10
N GLU A 217 1.38 9.50 -6.27
CA GLU A 217 0.20 10.31 -6.53
C GLU A 217 -0.94 9.88 -5.59
N GLY A 218 -1.48 10.79 -4.76
CA GLY A 218 -2.54 10.48 -3.83
C GLY A 218 -3.90 10.30 -4.51
N MET A 219 -4.71 9.38 -3.98
CA MET A 219 -6.09 9.25 -4.46
C MET A 219 -6.98 10.39 -3.92
N THR A 220 -6.64 10.97 -2.80
CA THR A 220 -7.35 12.11 -2.20
C THR A 220 -7.07 13.39 -2.98
N ASP A 221 -5.82 13.65 -3.37
CA ASP A 221 -5.37 14.84 -4.11
C ASP A 221 -6.13 15.07 -5.41
N ARG A 222 -6.42 14.00 -6.13
CA ARG A 222 -7.18 14.08 -7.39
C ARG A 222 -8.56 14.73 -7.26
N LYS A 223 -9.07 14.88 -6.03
CA LYS A 223 -10.31 15.62 -5.74
C LYS A 223 -10.07 17.02 -5.16
N SER A 224 -8.88 17.30 -4.67
CA SER A 224 -8.57 18.56 -3.98
C SER A 224 -8.14 19.67 -4.94
N VAL A 225 -7.99 19.35 -6.22
CA VAL A 225 -7.68 20.29 -7.30
C VAL A 225 -8.97 20.55 -8.08
N VAL A 226 -9.94 21.20 -7.43
CA VAL A 226 -11.08 21.88 -8.05
C VAL A 226 -11.20 23.25 -7.40
#